data_fa1d83ebbca9e0c0de07f58ed7ab7d19
#
_entry.id   fa1d83ebbca9e0c0de07f58ed7ab7d19
#
_cell.length_a   1.000
_cell.length_b   1.000
_cell.length_c   1.000
_cell.angle_alpha   90.00
_cell.angle_beta   90.00
_cell.angle_gamma   90.00
#
_symmetry.space_group_name_H-M   'P 1'
#
loop_
_entity.id
_entity.type
_entity.pdbx_description
1 polymer ?
#
loop_
_entity_poly.entity_id
_entity_poly.type
_entity_poly.pdbx_seq_one_letter_code
_entity_poly.pdbx_strand_id
1 'polypeptide(L)'
;MKMMGYQNQVLRIDLRNQTASVEPLRMDFAEKYVGSKGLAIRYMYEELKPGIDPLGPDNKLFLTTGPLTGTPVPCSGKLSVAAKSPATGTMNDCSIGGHAGIRIKFAGYDMIIFENIAESPCYVIIEDDEVEFVDASDLWGKGSHETEAILAEKYGIEYSIMSIGPAGENMSNMACINSDYYRQAGRGGIGAVMGSKKMKAILIKGTKGVKVPDIKKATDRILEILHDNVLQEDNTFIYDVGTTAFLEACNDGGIMPWKNFSDTTDVQWTEYNGDVLIQHREGKRGCGSCGLGCGNFLKIGDAICEGPEYETISVAGPNAGIRDPYSIVKFNMVADDVGLDTISAGDTIIWAMEMTEKGIHDFGIKFGDGEGMIRLLKEMGNRTGVGADLADGVKIASEKFGGTDFAMQVKGLEYPQYEPRGSWGMSLSYAISDRGACHLRSYA
;
A
#
# COMPACT_ATOMS: atom_id res chain seq x y z
N MET A 1 5.79 -26.68 21.83
CA MET A 1 5.67 -27.50 20.58
C MET A 1 5.77 -26.54 19.40
N LYS A 2 6.56 -26.84 18.35
CA LYS A 2 6.60 -26.00 17.16
C LYS A 2 5.32 -26.20 16.34
N MET A 3 4.61 -25.13 16.01
CA MET A 3 3.43 -25.20 15.16
C MET A 3 3.83 -25.27 13.67
N MET A 4 3.16 -26.12 12.92
CA MET A 4 3.29 -26.19 11.46
C MET A 4 2.65 -24.96 10.82
N GLY A 5 3.13 -24.57 9.64
CA GLY A 5 2.73 -23.31 8.98
C GLY A 5 3.46 -22.07 9.51
N TYR A 6 4.12 -22.16 10.67
CA TYR A 6 4.98 -21.11 11.21
C TYR A 6 6.44 -21.50 11.17
N GLN A 7 7.31 -20.50 11.07
CA GLN A 7 8.77 -20.66 11.27
C GLN A 7 9.11 -20.67 12.77
N ASN A 8 8.21 -20.16 13.59
CA ASN A 8 8.33 -20.04 15.05
C ASN A 8 9.44 -19.07 15.49
N GLN A 9 9.77 -18.09 14.64
CA GLN A 9 10.84 -17.13 14.87
C GLN A 9 10.41 -15.71 14.51
N VAL A 10 10.92 -14.75 15.27
CA VAL A 10 10.82 -13.31 15.03
C VAL A 10 12.23 -12.77 14.88
N LEU A 11 12.49 -12.01 13.83
CA LEU A 11 13.75 -11.29 13.63
C LEU A 11 13.58 -9.86 14.14
N ARG A 12 14.45 -9.43 15.07
CA ARG A 12 14.54 -8.05 15.54
C ARG A 12 15.77 -7.38 14.94
N ILE A 13 15.60 -6.20 14.41
CA ILE A 13 16.65 -5.41 13.76
C ILE A 13 16.73 -4.05 14.43
N ASP A 14 17.82 -3.80 15.13
CA ASP A 14 18.14 -2.51 15.73
C ASP A 14 18.95 -1.67 14.73
N LEU A 15 18.30 -0.68 14.15
CA LEU A 15 18.91 0.17 13.12
C LEU A 15 19.99 1.08 13.65
N ARG A 16 19.91 1.52 14.91
CA ARG A 16 20.92 2.38 15.54
C ARG A 16 22.25 1.65 15.76
N ASN A 17 22.13 0.43 16.31
CA ASN A 17 23.29 -0.37 16.66
C ASN A 17 23.75 -1.29 15.52
N GLN A 18 23.00 -1.32 14.42
CA GLN A 18 23.22 -2.21 13.28
C GLN A 18 23.38 -3.68 13.72
N THR A 19 22.44 -4.15 14.53
CA THR A 19 22.44 -5.51 15.05
C THR A 19 21.11 -6.20 14.76
N ALA A 20 21.18 -7.52 14.61
CA ALA A 20 20.02 -8.37 14.43
C ALA A 20 20.02 -9.47 15.49
N SER A 21 18.85 -9.83 15.98
CA SER A 21 18.66 -10.93 16.91
C SER A 21 17.39 -11.72 16.59
N VAL A 22 17.41 -13.01 16.89
CA VAL A 22 16.27 -13.88 16.65
C VAL A 22 15.69 -14.30 18.00
N GLU A 23 14.38 -14.16 18.14
CA GLU A 23 13.64 -14.62 19.30
C GLU A 23 12.52 -15.61 18.91
N PRO A 24 12.09 -16.48 19.85
CA PRO A 24 10.96 -17.35 19.60
C PRO A 24 9.67 -16.53 19.38
N LEU A 25 8.87 -16.93 18.37
CA LEU A 25 7.52 -16.41 18.23
C LEU A 25 6.69 -16.71 19.48
N ARG A 26 5.96 -15.72 19.97
CA ARG A 26 5.01 -15.89 21.08
C ARG A 26 3.85 -16.79 20.64
N MET A 27 3.96 -18.08 21.02
CA MET A 27 2.97 -19.07 20.60
C MET A 27 1.59 -18.82 21.19
N ASP A 28 1.52 -18.29 22.40
CA ASP A 28 0.27 -17.86 23.03
C ASP A 28 -0.43 -16.72 22.25
N PHE A 29 0.34 -15.89 21.54
CA PHE A 29 -0.21 -14.91 20.62
C PHE A 29 -0.63 -15.53 19.28
N ALA A 30 0.19 -16.42 18.73
CA ALA A 30 -0.12 -17.09 17.47
C ALA A 30 -1.41 -17.93 17.57
N GLU A 31 -1.64 -18.63 18.69
CA GLU A 31 -2.86 -19.39 18.95
C GLU A 31 -4.12 -18.54 19.00
N LYS A 32 -4.02 -17.30 19.53
CA LYS A 32 -5.18 -16.40 19.70
C LYS A 32 -5.42 -15.47 18.52
N TYR A 33 -4.34 -14.98 17.90
CA TYR A 33 -4.38 -13.92 16.88
C TYR A 33 -3.98 -14.40 15.48
N VAL A 34 -3.66 -15.67 15.34
CA VAL A 34 -3.33 -16.38 14.10
C VAL A 34 -2.07 -15.83 13.43
N GLY A 35 -2.09 -14.65 12.85
CA GLY A 35 -0.96 -14.12 12.09
C GLY A 35 -1.24 -12.75 11.50
N SER A 36 -0.33 -12.27 10.66
CA SER A 36 -0.47 -11.04 9.89
C SER A 36 -0.92 -9.88 10.79
N LYS A 37 -1.98 -9.16 10.46
CA LYS A 37 -2.55 -8.06 11.24
C LYS A 37 -2.74 -8.44 12.72
N GLY A 38 -3.31 -9.62 13.01
CA GLY A 38 -3.63 -10.01 14.37
C GLY A 38 -2.39 -10.08 15.27
N LEU A 39 -1.31 -10.73 14.80
CA LEU A 39 -0.04 -10.75 15.50
C LEU A 39 0.60 -9.36 15.59
N ALA A 40 0.64 -8.61 14.48
CA ALA A 40 1.23 -7.28 14.47
C ALA A 40 0.60 -6.38 15.54
N ILE A 41 -0.72 -6.29 15.57
CA ILE A 41 -1.46 -5.46 16.54
C ILE A 41 -1.20 -5.94 18.00
N ARG A 42 -1.12 -7.26 18.21
CA ARG A 42 -0.86 -7.78 19.55
C ARG A 42 0.56 -7.45 20.03
N TYR A 43 1.58 -7.57 19.17
CA TYR A 43 2.94 -7.15 19.50
C TYR A 43 3.02 -5.64 19.72
N MET A 44 2.40 -4.85 18.85
CA MET A 44 2.32 -3.38 19.03
C MET A 44 1.71 -2.99 20.38
N TYR A 45 0.63 -3.65 20.79
CA TYR A 45 -0.03 -3.41 22.07
C TYR A 45 0.87 -3.69 23.29
N GLU A 46 1.70 -4.74 23.21
CA GLU A 46 2.65 -5.08 24.27
C GLU A 46 3.87 -4.13 24.31
N GLU A 47 4.33 -3.69 23.16
CA GLU A 47 5.65 -3.08 23.04
C GLU A 47 5.62 -1.56 22.86
N LEU A 48 4.57 -0.99 22.31
CA LEU A 48 4.46 0.45 22.11
C LEU A 48 3.76 1.13 23.29
N LYS A 49 4.42 2.11 23.88
CA LYS A 49 3.81 2.90 24.95
C LYS A 49 2.75 3.85 24.37
N PRO A 50 1.68 4.14 25.12
CA PRO A 50 0.74 5.18 24.75
C PRO A 50 1.43 6.55 24.58
N GLY A 51 1.00 7.30 23.57
CA GLY A 51 1.49 8.68 23.38
C GLY A 51 2.85 8.82 22.69
N ILE A 52 3.49 7.73 22.23
CA ILE A 52 4.75 7.85 21.48
C ILE A 52 4.58 8.69 20.21
N ASP A 53 5.63 9.37 19.80
CA ASP A 53 5.71 10.02 18.50
C ASP A 53 5.75 8.94 17.38
N PRO A 54 4.83 8.97 16.40
CA PRO A 54 4.82 8.00 15.31
C PRO A 54 6.06 8.04 14.42
N LEU A 55 6.78 9.16 14.36
CA LEU A 55 8.04 9.30 13.62
C LEU A 55 9.29 9.21 14.52
N GLY A 56 9.07 9.03 15.82
CA GLY A 56 10.15 8.93 16.82
C GLY A 56 10.79 7.54 16.89
N PRO A 57 11.89 7.43 17.64
CA PRO A 57 12.64 6.17 17.81
C PRO A 57 11.84 5.06 18.50
N ASP A 58 10.85 5.41 19.33
CA ASP A 58 10.05 4.45 20.10
C ASP A 58 9.00 3.75 19.23
N ASN A 59 8.65 4.31 18.07
CA ASN A 59 7.80 3.60 17.12
C ASN A 59 8.60 2.49 16.43
N LYS A 60 7.93 1.39 16.12
CA LYS A 60 8.51 0.22 15.45
C LYS A 60 7.78 -0.05 14.15
N LEU A 61 8.49 -0.64 13.19
CA LEU A 61 7.91 -1.12 11.94
C LEU A 61 7.86 -2.65 11.98
N PHE A 62 6.66 -3.22 11.85
CA PHE A 62 6.39 -4.65 11.91
C PHE A 62 6.06 -5.17 10.52
N LEU A 63 6.80 -6.16 10.04
CA LEU A 63 6.49 -6.95 8.86
C LEU A 63 6.03 -8.33 9.31
N THR A 64 4.76 -8.68 9.13
CA THR A 64 4.18 -9.88 9.74
C THR A 64 3.45 -10.74 8.72
N THR A 65 3.75 -12.04 8.73
CA THR A 65 3.14 -13.05 7.87
C THR A 65 2.07 -13.86 8.59
N GLY A 66 1.33 -14.66 7.84
CA GLY A 66 0.37 -15.62 8.38
C GLY A 66 0.84 -17.08 8.27
N PRO A 67 0.11 -18.04 8.85
CA PRO A 67 0.47 -19.46 8.80
C PRO A 67 0.38 -20.07 7.40
N LEU A 68 -0.40 -19.49 6.50
CA LEU A 68 -0.53 -19.94 5.11
C LEU A 68 0.45 -19.26 4.16
N THR A 69 1.09 -18.15 4.57
CA THR A 69 2.08 -17.45 3.75
C THR A 69 3.27 -18.36 3.46
N GLY A 70 3.69 -18.41 2.19
CA GLY A 70 4.76 -19.32 1.76
C GLY A 70 4.31 -20.76 1.48
N THR A 71 3.01 -21.05 1.57
CA THR A 71 2.39 -22.29 1.09
C THR A 71 1.72 -22.05 -0.27
N PRO A 72 1.39 -23.11 -1.04
CA PRO A 72 0.67 -22.98 -2.30
C PRO A 72 -0.83 -22.62 -2.17
N VAL A 73 -1.33 -22.32 -0.98
CA VAL A 73 -2.73 -21.91 -0.77
C VAL A 73 -2.99 -20.63 -1.57
N PRO A 74 -4.05 -20.57 -2.42
CA PRO A 74 -4.35 -19.40 -3.23
C PRO A 74 -4.52 -18.13 -2.39
N CYS A 75 -4.03 -17.00 -2.91
CA CYS A 75 -4.15 -15.66 -2.32
C CYS A 75 -3.51 -15.50 -0.92
N SER A 76 -2.66 -16.44 -0.48
CA SER A 76 -2.06 -16.45 0.88
C SER A 76 -0.71 -15.73 1.00
N GLY A 77 -0.16 -15.23 -0.10
CA GLY A 77 1.18 -14.60 -0.13
C GLY A 77 1.28 -13.22 0.51
N LYS A 78 0.17 -12.66 1.01
CA LYS A 78 0.14 -11.30 1.56
C LYS A 78 0.94 -11.16 2.86
N LEU A 79 1.51 -9.96 3.03
CA LEU A 79 2.23 -9.48 4.19
C LEU A 79 1.42 -8.35 4.86
N SER A 80 1.42 -8.27 6.17
CA SER A 80 0.97 -7.09 6.92
C SER A 80 2.16 -6.24 7.35
N VAL A 81 2.14 -4.97 6.99
CA VAL A 81 3.09 -3.95 7.44
C VAL A 81 2.37 -3.07 8.44
N ALA A 82 2.89 -2.97 9.68
CA ALA A 82 2.18 -2.27 10.75
C ALA A 82 3.11 -1.35 11.55
N ALA A 83 2.56 -0.22 12.01
CA ALA A 83 3.21 0.75 12.89
C ALA A 83 2.16 1.68 13.51
N LYS A 84 2.55 2.55 14.44
CA LYS A 84 1.72 3.71 14.78
C LYS A 84 1.75 4.71 13.63
N SER A 85 0.57 5.12 13.15
CA SER A 85 0.39 6.00 12.00
C SER A 85 0.70 7.47 12.31
N PRO A 86 1.50 8.16 11.51
CA PRO A 86 1.62 9.62 11.61
C PRO A 86 0.40 10.37 11.10
N ALA A 87 -0.35 9.79 10.15
CA ALA A 87 -1.57 10.41 9.61
C ALA A 87 -2.73 10.42 10.62
N THR A 88 -2.93 9.31 11.34
CA THR A 88 -4.12 9.12 12.18
C THR A 88 -3.84 9.08 13.68
N GLY A 89 -2.57 8.91 14.08
CA GLY A 89 -2.17 8.74 15.48
C GLY A 89 -2.57 7.40 16.10
N THR A 90 -3.19 6.50 15.31
CA THR A 90 -3.67 5.19 15.76
C THR A 90 -2.74 4.06 15.33
N MET A 91 -3.00 2.83 15.79
CA MET A 91 -2.39 1.64 15.23
C MET A 91 -2.84 1.46 13.79
N ASN A 92 -1.89 1.31 12.88
CA ASN A 92 -2.13 1.13 11.46
C ASN A 92 -1.53 -0.17 10.97
N ASP A 93 -2.24 -0.85 10.07
CA ASP A 93 -1.71 -1.97 9.31
C ASP A 93 -2.12 -1.84 7.84
N CYS A 94 -1.21 -2.19 6.96
CA CYS A 94 -1.44 -2.28 5.53
C CYS A 94 -1.17 -3.70 5.06
N SER A 95 -2.09 -4.26 4.28
CA SER A 95 -1.89 -5.55 3.62
C SER A 95 -1.24 -5.31 2.27
N ILE A 96 -0.07 -5.89 2.03
CA ILE A 96 0.67 -5.73 0.78
C ILE A 96 0.77 -7.07 0.05
N GLY A 97 0.62 -7.04 -1.28
CA GLY A 97 0.86 -8.17 -2.17
C GLY A 97 2.33 -8.35 -2.53
N GLY A 98 2.61 -8.92 -3.70
CA GLY A 98 3.96 -9.19 -4.16
C GLY A 98 4.55 -10.48 -3.60
N HIS A 99 5.86 -10.51 -3.38
CA HIS A 99 6.60 -11.70 -2.96
C HIS A 99 7.26 -11.55 -1.57
N ALA A 100 7.32 -10.34 -0.99
CA ALA A 100 8.01 -10.07 0.26
C ALA A 100 7.54 -10.98 1.41
N GLY A 101 6.22 -11.19 1.55
CA GLY A 101 5.69 -12.09 2.60
C GLY A 101 6.20 -13.52 2.48
N ILE A 102 6.27 -14.07 1.26
CA ILE A 102 6.79 -15.41 1.00
C ILE A 102 8.29 -15.46 1.28
N ARG A 103 9.05 -14.43 0.87
CA ARG A 103 10.49 -14.35 1.12
C ARG A 103 10.82 -14.28 2.61
N ILE A 104 10.04 -13.55 3.41
CA ILE A 104 10.17 -13.55 4.89
C ILE A 104 10.02 -14.96 5.45
N LYS A 105 8.98 -15.69 5.02
CA LYS A 105 8.77 -17.09 5.45
C LYS A 105 9.91 -18.00 5.03
N PHE A 106 10.39 -17.84 3.80
CA PHE A 106 11.50 -18.65 3.28
C PHE A 106 12.85 -18.27 3.90
N ALA A 107 13.02 -17.03 4.38
CA ALA A 107 14.16 -16.66 5.21
C ALA A 107 14.10 -17.27 6.63
N GLY A 108 12.94 -17.80 7.05
CA GLY A 108 12.80 -18.52 8.33
C GLY A 108 12.10 -17.71 9.41
N TYR A 109 11.37 -16.65 9.07
CA TYR A 109 10.71 -15.79 10.03
C TYR A 109 9.20 -15.71 9.82
N ASP A 110 8.46 -15.50 10.90
CA ASP A 110 7.04 -15.16 10.85
C ASP A 110 6.81 -13.65 10.94
N MET A 111 7.79 -12.96 11.53
CA MET A 111 7.77 -11.51 11.74
C MET A 111 9.18 -10.94 11.71
N ILE A 112 9.30 -9.73 11.16
CA ILE A 112 10.48 -8.88 11.28
C ILE A 112 10.07 -7.59 11.96
N ILE A 113 10.85 -7.11 12.94
CA ILE A 113 10.59 -5.89 13.69
C ILE A 113 11.80 -4.96 13.56
N PHE A 114 11.62 -3.78 12.97
CA PHE A 114 12.64 -2.75 12.91
C PHE A 114 12.46 -1.76 14.05
N GLU A 115 13.53 -1.52 14.80
CA GLU A 115 13.58 -0.69 16.00
C GLU A 115 14.60 0.44 15.86
N ASN A 116 14.39 1.52 16.64
CA ASN A 116 15.25 2.68 16.66
C ASN A 116 15.35 3.44 15.32
N ILE A 117 16.35 4.28 15.16
CA ILE A 117 16.63 5.11 13.98
C ILE A 117 18.12 4.95 13.64
N ALA A 118 18.43 4.68 12.37
CA ALA A 118 19.81 4.62 11.88
C ALA A 118 20.52 5.98 11.98
N GLU A 119 21.85 5.98 12.11
CA GLU A 119 22.64 7.22 12.15
C GLU A 119 22.66 7.92 10.78
N SER A 120 22.73 7.14 9.70
CA SER A 120 22.72 7.59 8.30
C SER A 120 21.73 6.78 7.47
N PRO A 121 21.35 7.23 6.26
CA PRO A 121 20.54 6.45 5.35
C PRO A 121 21.10 5.06 5.11
N CYS A 122 20.26 4.02 5.25
CA CYS A 122 20.68 2.64 5.04
C CYS A 122 19.60 1.82 4.30
N TYR A 123 20.02 0.68 3.77
CA TYR A 123 19.11 -0.41 3.44
C TYR A 123 19.60 -1.69 4.11
N VAL A 124 18.64 -2.60 4.34
CA VAL A 124 18.89 -3.84 5.07
C VAL A 124 18.70 -5.02 4.13
N ILE A 125 19.67 -5.92 4.09
CA ILE A 125 19.60 -7.19 3.34
C ILE A 125 19.38 -8.32 4.34
N ILE A 126 18.40 -9.16 4.06
CA ILE A 126 18.05 -10.34 4.85
C ILE A 126 18.12 -11.54 3.92
N GLU A 127 19.12 -12.39 4.09
CA GLU A 127 19.29 -13.64 3.36
C GLU A 127 19.37 -14.80 4.35
N ASP A 128 18.29 -15.56 4.48
CA ASP A 128 18.13 -16.60 5.49
C ASP A 128 18.46 -16.11 6.92
N ASP A 129 19.56 -16.56 7.48
CA ASP A 129 20.01 -16.23 8.85
C ASP A 129 20.95 -15.02 8.88
N GLU A 130 21.32 -14.47 7.73
CA GLU A 130 22.26 -13.37 7.61
C GLU A 130 21.52 -12.04 7.44
N VAL A 131 22.00 -11.00 8.15
CA VAL A 131 21.48 -9.63 8.06
C VAL A 131 22.64 -8.67 7.84
N GLU A 132 22.57 -7.90 6.75
CA GLU A 132 23.59 -6.91 6.40
C GLU A 132 22.97 -5.51 6.38
N PHE A 133 23.72 -4.52 6.88
CA PHE A 133 23.37 -3.10 6.85
C PHE A 133 24.28 -2.40 5.84
N VAL A 134 23.68 -1.73 4.87
CA VAL A 134 24.42 -1.10 3.77
C VAL A 134 24.06 0.36 3.69
N ASP A 135 25.04 1.22 3.42
CA ASP A 135 24.81 2.65 3.21
C ASP A 135 23.89 2.89 2.01
N ALA A 136 22.93 3.78 2.17
CA ALA A 136 21.96 4.16 1.15
C ALA A 136 22.08 5.62 0.70
N SER A 137 23.16 6.30 1.03
CA SER A 137 23.34 7.74 0.72
C SER A 137 23.19 8.04 -0.77
N ASP A 138 23.66 7.15 -1.65
CA ASP A 138 23.55 7.27 -3.10
C ASP A 138 22.15 6.97 -3.65
N LEU A 139 21.28 6.35 -2.84
CA LEU A 139 19.89 6.02 -3.18
C LEU A 139 18.90 7.04 -2.61
N TRP A 140 19.33 7.82 -1.60
CA TRP A 140 18.46 8.81 -0.96
C TRP A 140 18.12 9.93 -1.94
N GLY A 141 16.84 10.28 -2.03
CA GLY A 141 16.30 11.23 -3.02
C GLY A 141 15.82 10.59 -4.32
N LYS A 142 16.13 9.31 -4.58
CA LYS A 142 15.65 8.61 -5.77
C LYS A 142 14.23 8.09 -5.58
N GLY A 143 13.50 7.99 -6.70
CA GLY A 143 12.19 7.32 -6.73
C GLY A 143 12.29 5.84 -6.34
N SER A 144 11.15 5.26 -5.98
CA SER A 144 11.08 3.83 -5.65
C SER A 144 11.48 2.94 -6.82
N HIS A 145 11.00 3.25 -8.02
CA HIS A 145 11.29 2.45 -9.22
C HIS A 145 12.79 2.46 -9.57
N GLU A 146 13.43 3.65 -9.53
CA GLU A 146 14.87 3.77 -9.76
C GLU A 146 15.68 3.05 -8.67
N THR A 147 15.27 3.18 -7.41
CA THR A 147 15.88 2.48 -6.28
C THR A 147 15.83 0.97 -6.44
N GLU A 148 14.65 0.43 -6.74
CA GLU A 148 14.47 -1.02 -6.90
C GLU A 148 15.21 -1.55 -8.14
N ALA A 149 15.27 -0.78 -9.24
CA ALA A 149 16.04 -1.15 -10.42
C ALA A 149 17.54 -1.27 -10.13
N ILE A 150 18.12 -0.29 -9.44
CA ILE A 150 19.54 -0.30 -9.03
C ILE A 150 19.83 -1.50 -8.12
N LEU A 151 18.96 -1.74 -7.14
CA LEU A 151 19.15 -2.84 -6.20
C LEU A 151 18.93 -4.21 -6.86
N ALA A 152 17.97 -4.35 -7.76
CA ALA A 152 17.75 -5.58 -8.52
C ALA A 152 18.91 -5.88 -9.48
N GLU A 153 19.52 -4.88 -10.13
CA GLU A 153 20.71 -5.03 -10.94
C GLU A 153 21.91 -5.50 -10.10
N LYS A 154 22.06 -4.94 -8.89
CA LYS A 154 23.19 -5.24 -8.00
C LYS A 154 23.10 -6.60 -7.34
N TYR A 155 21.90 -7.01 -6.87
CA TYR A 155 21.72 -8.19 -6.04
C TYR A 155 20.96 -9.34 -6.71
N GLY A 156 20.32 -9.09 -7.85
CA GLY A 156 19.54 -10.06 -8.60
C GLY A 156 18.04 -10.03 -8.28
N ILE A 157 17.29 -10.66 -9.18
CA ILE A 157 15.80 -10.70 -9.15
C ILE A 157 15.23 -11.70 -8.13
N GLU A 158 16.09 -12.45 -7.44
CA GLU A 158 15.68 -13.42 -6.42
C GLU A 158 15.28 -12.75 -5.10
N TYR A 159 15.75 -11.53 -4.88
CA TYR A 159 15.30 -10.72 -3.75
C TYR A 159 13.93 -10.09 -4.03
N SER A 160 13.06 -10.10 -3.03
CA SER A 160 11.95 -9.16 -2.97
C SER A 160 12.47 -7.86 -2.35
N ILE A 161 12.21 -6.75 -3.00
CA ILE A 161 12.69 -5.44 -2.57
C ILE A 161 11.49 -4.62 -2.11
N MET A 162 11.58 -4.11 -0.90
CA MET A 162 10.65 -3.11 -0.37
C MET A 162 11.39 -1.78 -0.26
N SER A 163 10.80 -0.69 -0.74
CA SER A 163 11.46 0.62 -0.82
C SER A 163 10.51 1.77 -0.49
N ILE A 164 11.09 2.95 -0.21
CA ILE A 164 10.37 4.21 -0.13
C ILE A 164 10.87 5.18 -1.20
N GLY A 165 9.94 5.96 -1.75
CA GLY A 165 10.26 7.11 -2.57
C GLY A 165 10.53 8.38 -1.76
N PRO A 166 10.71 9.53 -2.44
CA PRO A 166 10.94 10.83 -1.80
C PRO A 166 9.89 11.20 -0.76
N ALA A 167 8.63 10.81 -0.94
CA ALA A 167 7.56 11.08 0.03
C ALA A 167 7.84 10.45 1.40
N GLY A 168 8.38 9.22 1.43
CA GLY A 168 8.78 8.56 2.67
C GLY A 168 9.97 9.25 3.33
N GLU A 169 10.97 9.59 2.54
CA GLU A 169 12.17 10.31 3.01
C GLU A 169 11.82 11.69 3.59
N ASN A 170 10.88 12.38 2.99
CA ASN A 170 10.33 13.66 3.42
C ASN A 170 9.23 13.54 4.48
N MET A 171 8.97 12.33 4.98
CA MET A 171 8.02 12.05 6.06
C MET A 171 6.59 12.57 5.78
N SER A 172 6.13 12.47 4.54
CA SER A 172 4.73 12.77 4.20
C SER A 172 3.78 11.79 4.91
N ASN A 173 2.73 12.31 5.53
CA ASN A 173 1.71 11.49 6.21
C ASN A 173 0.95 10.54 5.25
N MET A 174 1.12 10.73 3.94
CA MET A 174 0.53 9.88 2.90
C MET A 174 1.56 8.94 2.26
N ALA A 175 2.80 8.90 2.78
CA ALA A 175 3.84 8.07 2.20
C ALA A 175 3.57 6.59 2.36
N CYS A 176 3.81 5.81 1.29
CA CYS A 176 3.70 4.36 1.25
C CYS A 176 5.07 3.67 1.23
N ILE A 177 5.06 2.35 1.44
CA ILE A 177 6.19 1.46 1.16
C ILE A 177 5.84 0.66 -0.07
N ASN A 178 6.67 0.73 -1.10
CA ASN A 178 6.55 -0.08 -2.30
C ASN A 178 7.17 -1.46 -2.08
N SER A 179 6.74 -2.45 -2.84
CA SER A 179 7.33 -3.79 -2.89
C SER A 179 7.27 -4.34 -4.30
N ASP A 180 8.39 -4.85 -4.78
CA ASP A 180 8.48 -5.48 -6.10
C ASP A 180 7.93 -4.54 -7.21
N TYR A 181 8.29 -3.26 -7.16
CA TYR A 181 7.91 -2.10 -7.98
C TYR A 181 6.47 -1.60 -7.81
N TYR A 182 5.46 -2.48 -7.77
CA TYR A 182 4.08 -2.10 -8.05
C TYR A 182 3.08 -2.52 -6.97
N ARG A 183 3.57 -3.02 -5.81
CA ARG A 183 2.71 -3.34 -4.68
C ARG A 183 3.02 -2.40 -3.52
N GLN A 184 1.99 -1.89 -2.87
CA GLN A 184 2.15 -0.85 -1.85
C GLN A 184 1.52 -1.25 -0.52
N ALA A 185 2.26 -0.99 0.58
CA ALA A 185 1.67 -0.74 1.87
C ALA A 185 1.29 0.75 1.89
N GLY A 186 0.08 1.07 1.38
CA GLY A 186 -0.26 2.40 0.91
C GLY A 186 -0.56 3.38 2.03
N ARG A 187 -1.54 3.09 2.87
CA ARG A 187 -2.26 4.08 3.64
C ARG A 187 -1.73 4.34 5.05
N GLY A 188 -1.96 5.55 5.57
CA GLY A 188 -1.67 5.92 6.95
C GLY A 188 -0.21 6.30 7.23
N GLY A 189 0.57 6.64 6.21
CA GLY A 189 1.93 7.17 6.35
C GLY A 189 2.97 6.14 6.79
N ILE A 190 2.77 4.87 6.45
CA ILE A 190 3.70 3.80 6.84
C ILE A 190 5.09 3.99 6.20
N GLY A 191 5.16 4.62 4.99
CA GLY A 191 6.40 4.99 4.33
C GLY A 191 7.15 6.08 5.09
N ALA A 192 6.44 7.03 5.71
CA ALA A 192 7.06 8.05 6.55
C ALA A 192 7.69 7.44 7.82
N VAL A 193 7.08 6.40 8.39
CA VAL A 193 7.69 5.66 9.51
C VAL A 193 9.00 5.00 9.09
N MET A 194 9.05 4.39 7.90
CA MET A 194 10.28 3.82 7.34
C MET A 194 11.33 4.91 7.07
N GLY A 195 10.91 6.05 6.49
CA GLY A 195 11.77 7.20 6.21
C GLY A 195 12.34 7.86 7.47
N SER A 196 11.52 8.02 8.53
CA SER A 196 11.96 8.55 9.83
C SER A 196 13.05 7.69 10.48
N LYS A 197 13.08 6.39 10.15
CA LYS A 197 14.14 5.46 10.56
C LYS A 197 15.39 5.52 9.68
N LYS A 198 15.40 6.38 8.68
CA LYS A 198 16.45 6.51 7.66
C LYS A 198 16.69 5.19 6.88
N MET A 199 15.65 4.39 6.74
CA MET A 199 15.69 3.11 6.02
C MET A 199 15.12 3.30 4.61
N LYS A 200 15.96 3.20 3.57
CA LYS A 200 15.60 3.39 2.16
C LYS A 200 14.94 2.18 1.56
N ALA A 201 15.49 0.99 1.87
CA ALA A 201 15.00 -0.26 1.32
C ALA A 201 15.24 -1.44 2.26
N ILE A 202 14.51 -2.52 2.00
CA ILE A 202 14.66 -3.84 2.63
C ILE A 202 14.70 -4.88 1.50
N LEU A 203 15.76 -5.65 1.42
CA LEU A 203 15.93 -6.75 0.47
C LEU A 203 15.76 -8.06 1.21
N ILE A 204 14.91 -8.95 0.72
CA ILE A 204 14.61 -10.21 1.40
C ILE A 204 14.72 -11.37 0.41
N LYS A 205 15.57 -12.33 0.76
CA LYS A 205 15.72 -13.61 0.07
C LYS A 205 15.70 -14.73 1.09
N GLY A 206 15.05 -15.83 0.78
CA GLY A 206 14.98 -16.99 1.65
C GLY A 206 14.96 -18.28 0.85
N THR A 207 15.60 -19.31 1.38
CA THR A 207 15.70 -20.65 0.77
C THR A 207 14.97 -21.75 1.57
N LYS A 208 14.50 -21.42 2.77
CA LYS A 208 13.80 -22.36 3.67
C LYS A 208 12.33 -22.49 3.25
N GLY A 209 11.74 -23.66 3.38
CA GLY A 209 10.33 -23.90 3.06
C GLY A 209 9.43 -23.75 4.29
N VAL A 210 8.11 -23.78 4.07
CA VAL A 210 7.11 -23.84 5.13
C VAL A 210 6.66 -25.29 5.33
N LYS A 211 6.71 -25.78 6.56
CA LYS A 211 6.30 -27.16 6.88
C LYS A 211 4.79 -27.22 7.04
N VAL A 212 4.15 -28.14 6.32
CA VAL A 212 2.72 -28.46 6.46
C VAL A 212 2.56 -29.87 7.03
N PRO A 213 1.50 -30.14 7.82
CA PRO A 213 1.34 -31.43 8.51
C PRO A 213 1.16 -32.60 7.54
N ASP A 214 0.37 -32.43 6.48
CA ASP A 214 0.02 -33.41 5.49
C ASP A 214 -0.01 -32.78 4.11
N ILE A 215 1.05 -32.96 3.35
CA ILE A 215 1.23 -32.32 2.04
C ILE A 215 0.18 -32.80 1.03
N LYS A 216 -0.21 -34.09 1.08
CA LYS A 216 -1.20 -34.64 0.17
C LYS A 216 -2.58 -34.02 0.41
N LYS A 217 -3.04 -34.04 1.66
CA LYS A 217 -4.32 -33.45 2.05
C LYS A 217 -4.35 -31.93 1.77
N ALA A 218 -3.24 -31.25 2.02
CA ALA A 218 -3.10 -29.82 1.69
C ALA A 218 -3.21 -29.59 0.19
N THR A 219 -2.53 -30.39 -0.63
CA THR A 219 -2.59 -30.29 -2.09
C THR A 219 -3.99 -30.56 -2.62
N ASP A 220 -4.65 -31.62 -2.16
CA ASP A 220 -6.01 -31.96 -2.56
C ASP A 220 -6.97 -30.80 -2.26
N ARG A 221 -6.85 -30.19 -1.06
CA ARG A 221 -7.67 -29.05 -0.67
C ARG A 221 -7.35 -27.78 -1.45
N ILE A 222 -6.10 -27.54 -1.78
CA ILE A 222 -5.67 -26.40 -2.60
C ILE A 222 -6.25 -26.50 -4.01
N LEU A 223 -6.20 -27.68 -4.62
CA LEU A 223 -6.78 -27.92 -5.94
C LEU A 223 -8.30 -27.74 -5.93
N GLU A 224 -8.97 -28.21 -4.89
CA GLU A 224 -10.41 -27.98 -4.70
C GLU A 224 -10.73 -26.47 -4.60
N ILE A 225 -10.00 -25.71 -3.79
CA ILE A 225 -10.18 -24.25 -3.65
C ILE A 225 -9.92 -23.54 -4.99
N LEU A 226 -8.86 -23.92 -5.70
CA LEU A 226 -8.57 -23.35 -7.01
C LEU A 226 -9.70 -23.59 -8.00
N HIS A 227 -10.19 -24.84 -8.09
CA HIS A 227 -11.25 -25.23 -9.00
C HIS A 227 -12.59 -24.61 -8.61
N ASP A 228 -12.97 -24.70 -7.34
CA ASP A 228 -14.34 -24.36 -6.91
C ASP A 228 -14.55 -22.87 -6.61
N ASN A 229 -13.45 -22.09 -6.42
CA ASN A 229 -13.56 -20.69 -6.02
C ASN A 229 -12.75 -19.73 -6.88
N VAL A 230 -11.51 -20.06 -7.28
CA VAL A 230 -10.61 -19.10 -7.94
C VAL A 230 -10.80 -19.11 -9.46
N LEU A 231 -10.91 -20.30 -10.05
CA LEU A 231 -10.97 -20.51 -11.50
C LEU A 231 -12.41 -20.65 -12.04
N GLN A 232 -13.40 -20.23 -11.25
CA GLN A 232 -14.79 -20.21 -11.70
C GLN A 232 -14.99 -19.13 -12.78
N GLU A 233 -15.89 -19.41 -13.73
CA GLU A 233 -16.22 -18.50 -14.82
C GLU A 233 -16.66 -17.13 -14.31
N ASP A 234 -17.43 -17.09 -13.21
CA ASP A 234 -17.89 -15.86 -12.55
C ASP A 234 -16.76 -15.00 -11.98
N ASN A 235 -15.55 -15.52 -11.84
CA ASN A 235 -14.38 -14.79 -11.34
C ASN A 235 -13.40 -14.37 -12.45
N THR A 236 -13.64 -14.74 -13.70
CA THR A 236 -12.72 -14.44 -14.82
C THR A 236 -12.55 -12.94 -15.05
N PHE A 237 -13.57 -12.13 -14.75
CA PHE A 237 -13.48 -10.68 -14.87
C PHE A 237 -12.34 -10.07 -14.02
N ILE A 238 -12.09 -10.62 -12.83
CA ILE A 238 -10.96 -10.19 -11.97
C ILE A 238 -9.62 -10.55 -12.61
N TYR A 239 -9.52 -11.73 -13.23
CA TYR A 239 -8.33 -12.10 -13.99
C TYR A 239 -8.16 -11.22 -15.23
N ASP A 240 -9.22 -11.04 -16.01
CA ASP A 240 -9.15 -10.36 -17.31
C ASP A 240 -8.89 -8.86 -17.17
N VAL A 241 -9.68 -8.19 -16.36
CA VAL A 241 -9.71 -6.73 -16.24
C VAL A 241 -9.05 -6.23 -14.95
N GLY A 242 -9.01 -7.05 -13.91
CA GLY A 242 -8.57 -6.65 -12.57
C GLY A 242 -9.68 -5.95 -11.79
N THR A 243 -9.30 -5.25 -10.72
CA THR A 243 -10.27 -4.55 -9.87
C THR A 243 -10.94 -3.36 -10.56
N THR A 244 -10.42 -2.87 -11.68
CA THR A 244 -11.06 -1.82 -12.49
C THR A 244 -12.41 -2.24 -13.06
N ALA A 245 -12.72 -3.56 -13.10
CA ALA A 245 -14.05 -4.07 -13.41
C ALA A 245 -15.15 -3.55 -12.46
N PHE A 246 -14.80 -3.17 -11.24
CA PHE A 246 -15.76 -2.60 -10.29
C PHE A 246 -16.22 -1.17 -10.66
N LEU A 247 -15.57 -0.49 -11.60
CA LEU A 247 -15.96 0.87 -11.98
C LEU A 247 -17.40 0.92 -12.51
N GLU A 248 -17.78 -0.02 -13.39
CA GLU A 248 -19.12 -0.16 -13.92
C GLU A 248 -20.14 -0.39 -12.80
N ALA A 249 -19.90 -1.41 -11.97
CA ALA A 249 -20.81 -1.75 -10.89
C ALA A 249 -20.99 -0.59 -9.89
N CYS A 250 -19.94 0.15 -9.59
CA CYS A 250 -20.00 1.30 -8.71
C CYS A 250 -20.72 2.49 -9.36
N ASN A 251 -20.53 2.72 -10.65
CA ASN A 251 -21.26 3.75 -11.39
C ASN A 251 -22.75 3.45 -11.45
N ASP A 252 -23.12 2.24 -11.84
CA ASP A 252 -24.53 1.80 -11.96
C ASP A 252 -25.22 1.75 -10.59
N GLY A 253 -24.47 1.41 -9.55
CA GLY A 253 -24.95 1.42 -8.16
C GLY A 253 -25.06 2.81 -7.54
N GLY A 254 -24.60 3.86 -8.23
CA GLY A 254 -24.60 5.23 -7.68
C GLY A 254 -23.67 5.41 -6.49
N ILE A 255 -22.54 4.68 -6.49
CA ILE A 255 -21.54 4.72 -5.41
C ILE A 255 -20.14 5.10 -5.91
N MET A 256 -19.99 5.47 -7.17
CA MET A 256 -18.74 5.98 -7.71
C MET A 256 -18.63 7.49 -7.46
N PRO A 257 -17.57 7.99 -6.80
CA PRO A 257 -17.44 9.43 -6.55
C PRO A 257 -17.15 10.20 -7.85
N TRP A 258 -17.75 11.38 -7.94
CA TRP A 258 -17.51 12.35 -8.99
C TRP A 258 -17.18 13.71 -8.40
N LYS A 259 -16.08 14.34 -8.83
CA LYS A 259 -15.64 15.68 -8.41
C LYS A 259 -15.77 15.95 -6.92
N ASN A 260 -14.86 15.38 -6.15
CA ASN A 260 -14.82 15.45 -4.69
C ASN A 260 -16.12 14.98 -4.01
N PHE A 261 -16.67 13.85 -4.47
CA PHE A 261 -17.93 13.29 -3.93
C PHE A 261 -19.14 14.24 -4.05
N SER A 262 -19.11 15.17 -5.00
CA SER A 262 -20.25 16.06 -5.28
C SER A 262 -21.41 15.35 -5.96
N ASP A 263 -21.09 14.28 -6.71
CA ASP A 263 -22.06 13.39 -7.38
C ASP A 263 -21.60 11.93 -7.24
N THR A 264 -22.40 10.99 -7.72
CA THR A 264 -22.23 9.54 -7.51
C THR A 264 -22.08 8.74 -8.80
N THR A 265 -22.09 9.40 -9.96
CA THR A 265 -22.00 8.75 -11.28
C THR A 265 -21.29 9.63 -12.30
N ASP A 266 -20.70 8.99 -13.32
CA ASP A 266 -20.23 9.65 -14.55
C ASP A 266 -20.86 8.98 -15.78
N VAL A 267 -21.60 9.72 -16.59
CA VAL A 267 -22.25 9.21 -17.83
C VAL A 267 -21.23 8.82 -18.90
N GLN A 268 -19.99 9.24 -18.79
CA GLN A 268 -18.91 8.96 -19.75
C GLN A 268 -17.84 8.00 -19.19
N TRP A 269 -18.17 7.23 -18.17
CA TRP A 269 -17.25 6.27 -17.53
C TRP A 269 -16.62 5.26 -18.49
N THR A 270 -17.28 4.98 -19.62
CA THR A 270 -16.78 4.07 -20.66
C THR A 270 -15.55 4.60 -21.41
N GLU A 271 -15.22 5.89 -21.29
CA GLU A 271 -14.04 6.47 -21.94
C GLU A 271 -12.72 6.06 -21.28
N TYR A 272 -12.77 5.61 -20.01
CA TYR A 272 -11.59 5.27 -19.20
C TYR A 272 -11.75 4.00 -18.37
N ASN A 273 -12.76 3.18 -18.61
CA ASN A 273 -13.00 1.95 -17.84
C ASN A 273 -11.90 0.89 -18.02
N GLY A 274 -12.05 -0.22 -17.32
CA GLY A 274 -11.11 -1.33 -17.36
C GLY A 274 -10.91 -1.91 -18.77
N ASP A 275 -11.98 -1.97 -19.59
CA ASP A 275 -11.91 -2.48 -20.96
C ASP A 275 -11.07 -1.58 -21.88
N VAL A 276 -11.10 -0.27 -21.67
CA VAL A 276 -10.23 0.68 -22.37
C VAL A 276 -8.77 0.48 -21.93
N LEU A 277 -8.53 0.37 -20.63
CA LEU A 277 -7.18 0.23 -20.10
C LEU A 277 -6.49 -1.05 -20.56
N ILE A 278 -7.18 -2.20 -20.57
CA ILE A 278 -6.58 -3.48 -20.97
C ILE A 278 -6.22 -3.56 -22.46
N GLN A 279 -6.69 -2.65 -23.31
CA GLN A 279 -6.22 -2.53 -24.69
C GLN A 279 -4.73 -2.13 -24.77
N HIS A 280 -4.20 -1.56 -23.68
CA HIS A 280 -2.81 -1.17 -23.53
C HIS A 280 -1.99 -2.14 -22.69
N ARG A 281 -2.50 -3.37 -22.48
CA ARG A 281 -1.86 -4.36 -21.64
C ARG A 281 -0.69 -5.03 -22.35
N GLU A 282 0.50 -4.94 -21.76
CA GLU A 282 1.72 -5.62 -22.19
C GLU A 282 1.90 -7.01 -21.49
N GLY A 283 1.25 -7.21 -20.34
CA GLY A 283 1.37 -8.46 -19.59
C GLY A 283 0.48 -8.55 -18.37
N LYS A 284 0.54 -9.71 -17.72
CA LYS A 284 -0.17 -10.00 -16.46
C LYS A 284 0.82 -10.23 -15.34
N ARG A 285 0.46 -9.82 -14.14
CA ARG A 285 1.23 -10.09 -12.92
C ARG A 285 0.34 -10.64 -11.81
N GLY A 286 0.92 -11.50 -10.99
CA GLY A 286 0.26 -12.05 -9.80
C GLY A 286 1.16 -11.93 -8.57
N CYS A 287 0.56 -11.85 -7.40
CA CYS A 287 1.28 -12.01 -6.14
C CYS A 287 1.71 -13.46 -5.96
N GLY A 288 2.69 -13.68 -5.10
CA GLY A 288 3.15 -15.04 -4.80
C GLY A 288 2.01 -15.94 -4.30
N SER A 289 1.92 -17.16 -4.83
CA SER A 289 0.88 -18.14 -4.58
C SER A 289 -0.55 -17.66 -4.87
N CYS A 290 -0.73 -16.70 -5.79
CA CYS A 290 -2.05 -16.18 -6.14
C CYS A 290 -2.44 -16.62 -7.56
N GLY A 291 -3.46 -17.49 -7.68
CA GLY A 291 -3.99 -17.94 -8.96
C GLY A 291 -4.90 -16.91 -9.65
N LEU A 292 -5.37 -15.88 -8.94
CA LEU A 292 -6.23 -14.84 -9.51
C LEU A 292 -5.51 -13.95 -10.52
N GLY A 293 -4.21 -13.63 -10.31
CA GLY A 293 -3.41 -12.87 -11.27
C GLY A 293 -4.05 -11.55 -11.73
N CYS A 294 -4.63 -10.78 -10.80
CA CYS A 294 -5.42 -9.58 -11.12
C CYS A 294 -4.62 -8.40 -11.65
N GLY A 295 -3.29 -8.41 -11.52
CA GLY A 295 -2.43 -7.32 -11.98
C GLY A 295 -2.33 -7.24 -13.50
N ASN A 296 -2.61 -6.08 -14.05
CA ASN A 296 -2.42 -5.76 -15.47
C ASN A 296 -1.23 -4.82 -15.61
N PHE A 297 -0.21 -5.21 -16.37
CA PHE A 297 0.93 -4.37 -16.69
C PHE A 297 0.61 -3.57 -17.94
N LEU A 298 0.48 -2.27 -17.81
CA LEU A 298 0.01 -1.37 -18.86
C LEU A 298 1.14 -0.47 -19.36
N LYS A 299 1.01 -0.09 -20.65
CA LYS A 299 1.86 0.92 -21.29
C LYS A 299 1.04 1.84 -22.17
N ILE A 300 0.99 3.11 -21.83
CA ILE A 300 0.37 4.19 -22.64
C ILE A 300 1.41 5.30 -22.79
N GLY A 301 1.97 5.46 -23.99
CA GLY A 301 3.06 6.40 -24.19
C GLY A 301 4.28 6.07 -23.35
N ASP A 302 4.71 7.00 -22.50
CA ASP A 302 5.80 6.82 -21.52
C ASP A 302 5.31 6.41 -20.13
N ALA A 303 4.00 6.26 -19.94
CA ALA A 303 3.43 5.75 -18.70
C ALA A 303 3.45 4.22 -18.70
N ILE A 304 4.19 3.64 -17.76
CA ILE A 304 4.36 2.20 -17.60
C ILE A 304 4.15 1.85 -16.13
N CYS A 305 3.16 1.01 -15.82
CA CYS A 305 2.90 0.57 -14.45
C CYS A 305 2.10 -0.74 -14.41
N GLU A 306 2.03 -1.37 -13.25
CA GLU A 306 1.00 -2.36 -12.94
C GLU A 306 -0.21 -1.62 -12.33
N GLY A 307 -1.39 -1.88 -12.84
CA GLY A 307 -2.60 -1.12 -12.49
C GLY A 307 -2.98 -0.14 -13.60
N PRO A 308 -3.83 0.85 -13.31
CA PRO A 308 -4.36 1.20 -11.99
C PRO A 308 -5.34 0.16 -11.43
N GLU A 309 -5.45 0.10 -10.10
CA GLU A 309 -6.54 -0.60 -9.42
C GLU A 309 -7.80 0.30 -9.36
N TYR A 310 -8.96 -0.27 -8.95
CA TYR A 310 -10.22 0.49 -8.86
C TYR A 310 -10.09 1.81 -8.10
N GLU A 311 -9.45 1.78 -6.95
CA GLU A 311 -9.25 3.00 -6.14
C GLU A 311 -8.49 4.08 -6.91
N THR A 312 -7.44 3.70 -7.63
CA THR A 312 -6.61 4.64 -8.37
C THR A 312 -7.31 5.17 -9.62
N ILE A 313 -8.02 4.31 -10.38
CA ILE A 313 -8.76 4.78 -11.56
C ILE A 313 -9.90 5.71 -11.14
N SER A 314 -10.54 5.43 -10.00
CA SER A 314 -11.66 6.22 -9.51
C SER A 314 -11.21 7.60 -8.98
N VAL A 315 -10.09 7.65 -8.23
CA VAL A 315 -9.55 8.93 -7.72
C VAL A 315 -8.95 9.78 -8.83
N ALA A 316 -8.15 9.20 -9.73
CA ALA A 316 -7.48 9.95 -10.80
C ALA A 316 -8.39 10.22 -12.01
N GLY A 317 -9.49 9.51 -12.12
CA GLY A 317 -10.49 9.65 -13.18
C GLY A 317 -11.71 10.47 -12.72
N PRO A 318 -12.84 9.80 -12.40
CA PRO A 318 -14.11 10.50 -12.16
C PRO A 318 -14.06 11.47 -10.99
N ASN A 319 -13.42 11.12 -9.88
CA ASN A 319 -13.37 12.00 -8.72
C ASN A 319 -12.54 13.27 -8.98
N ALA A 320 -11.54 13.22 -9.87
CA ALA A 320 -10.80 14.39 -10.36
C ALA A 320 -11.42 15.05 -11.62
N GLY A 321 -12.48 14.45 -12.19
CA GLY A 321 -13.09 14.88 -13.45
C GLY A 321 -12.21 14.68 -14.69
N ILE A 322 -11.26 13.75 -14.63
CA ILE A 322 -10.32 13.40 -15.71
C ILE A 322 -10.84 12.16 -16.43
N ARG A 323 -10.84 12.19 -17.77
CA ARG A 323 -11.30 11.06 -18.62
C ARG A 323 -10.22 10.54 -19.57
N ASP A 324 -9.03 11.11 -19.52
CA ASP A 324 -7.91 10.69 -20.35
C ASP A 324 -7.18 9.48 -19.71
N PRO A 325 -7.20 8.28 -20.34
CA PRO A 325 -6.52 7.10 -19.84
C PRO A 325 -5.02 7.27 -19.59
N TYR A 326 -4.34 8.07 -20.43
CA TYR A 326 -2.92 8.35 -20.24
C TYR A 326 -2.65 9.05 -18.91
N SER A 327 -3.40 10.11 -18.61
CA SER A 327 -3.26 10.87 -17.35
C SER A 327 -3.51 9.98 -16.13
N ILE A 328 -4.50 9.08 -16.17
CA ILE A 328 -4.84 8.16 -15.10
C ILE A 328 -3.69 7.16 -14.86
N VAL A 329 -3.18 6.53 -15.92
CA VAL A 329 -2.06 5.58 -15.81
C VAL A 329 -0.76 6.29 -15.39
N LYS A 330 -0.53 7.50 -15.89
CA LYS A 330 0.65 8.31 -15.51
C LYS A 330 0.60 8.75 -14.05
N PHE A 331 -0.58 9.10 -13.54
CA PHE A 331 -0.79 9.38 -12.12
C PHE A 331 -0.38 8.18 -11.26
N ASN A 332 -0.85 6.96 -11.59
CA ASN A 332 -0.46 5.74 -10.87
C ASN A 332 1.05 5.54 -10.88
N MET A 333 1.68 5.62 -12.06
CA MET A 333 3.13 5.44 -12.20
C MET A 333 3.93 6.43 -11.35
N VAL A 334 3.51 7.70 -11.34
CA VAL A 334 4.20 8.75 -10.58
C VAL A 334 3.96 8.58 -9.08
N ALA A 335 2.75 8.22 -8.65
CA ALA A 335 2.45 7.94 -7.25
C ALA A 335 3.32 6.83 -6.69
N ASP A 336 3.48 5.74 -7.45
CA ASP A 336 4.36 4.62 -7.08
C ASP A 336 5.81 5.08 -6.94
N ASP A 337 6.32 5.83 -7.91
CA ASP A 337 7.73 6.26 -7.93
C ASP A 337 8.05 7.25 -6.81
N VAL A 338 7.21 8.25 -6.57
CA VAL A 338 7.41 9.19 -5.46
C VAL A 338 7.07 8.59 -4.10
N GLY A 339 6.36 7.46 -4.06
CA GLY A 339 6.01 6.72 -2.85
C GLY A 339 4.82 7.33 -2.09
N LEU A 340 3.74 7.72 -2.79
CA LEU A 340 2.51 8.26 -2.21
C LEU A 340 1.32 7.30 -2.38
N ASP A 341 0.47 7.22 -1.36
CA ASP A 341 -0.86 6.59 -1.43
C ASP A 341 -1.74 7.30 -2.45
N THR A 342 -2.17 6.60 -3.50
CA THR A 342 -2.97 7.17 -4.59
C THR A 342 -4.29 7.75 -4.10
N ILE A 343 -4.93 7.12 -3.10
CA ILE A 343 -6.19 7.59 -2.52
C ILE A 343 -5.95 8.93 -1.81
N SER A 344 -5.07 8.93 -0.80
CA SER A 344 -4.88 10.10 0.04
C SER A 344 -4.29 11.30 -0.71
N ALA A 345 -3.29 11.06 -1.58
CA ALA A 345 -2.71 12.12 -2.39
C ALA A 345 -3.71 12.64 -3.45
N GLY A 346 -4.45 11.73 -4.08
CA GLY A 346 -5.47 12.09 -5.05
C GLY A 346 -6.60 12.91 -4.44
N ASP A 347 -7.19 12.46 -3.34
CA ASP A 347 -8.27 13.19 -2.66
C ASP A 347 -7.80 14.56 -2.14
N THR A 348 -6.56 14.67 -1.67
CA THR A 348 -6.00 15.96 -1.26
C THR A 348 -5.86 16.93 -2.44
N ILE A 349 -5.43 16.45 -3.61
CA ILE A 349 -5.38 17.25 -4.83
C ILE A 349 -6.79 17.61 -5.31
N ILE A 350 -7.73 16.69 -5.25
CA ILE A 350 -9.14 16.91 -5.62
C ILE A 350 -9.79 17.96 -4.73
N TRP A 351 -9.55 17.92 -3.42
CA TRP A 351 -9.96 18.97 -2.51
C TRP A 351 -9.36 20.35 -2.91
N ALA A 352 -8.08 20.39 -3.30
CA ALA A 352 -7.46 21.62 -3.79
C ALA A 352 -8.09 22.11 -5.10
N MET A 353 -8.56 21.21 -5.99
CA MET A 353 -9.35 21.56 -7.17
C MET A 353 -10.66 22.25 -6.78
N GLU A 354 -11.38 21.73 -5.79
CA GLU A 354 -12.63 22.32 -5.32
C GLU A 354 -12.40 23.66 -4.60
N MET A 355 -11.33 23.81 -3.83
CA MET A 355 -10.92 25.09 -3.23
C MET A 355 -10.73 26.18 -4.29
N THR A 356 -10.06 25.84 -5.40
CA THR A 356 -9.86 26.75 -6.54
C THR A 356 -11.19 27.06 -7.24
N GLU A 357 -12.03 26.05 -7.51
CA GLU A 357 -13.34 26.23 -8.17
C GLU A 357 -14.28 27.14 -7.35
N LYS A 358 -14.27 26.98 -6.01
CA LYS A 358 -15.06 27.82 -5.09
C LYS A 358 -14.44 29.20 -4.84
N GLY A 359 -13.25 29.48 -5.34
CA GLY A 359 -12.56 30.76 -5.12
C GLY A 359 -12.15 31.01 -3.66
N ILE A 360 -12.01 29.94 -2.85
CA ILE A 360 -11.58 30.05 -1.45
C ILE A 360 -10.05 30.23 -1.40
N HIS A 361 -9.32 29.39 -2.13
CA HIS A 361 -7.87 29.48 -2.30
C HIS A 361 -7.48 28.91 -3.65
N ASP A 362 -6.64 29.61 -4.40
CA ASP A 362 -6.17 29.16 -5.71
C ASP A 362 -4.87 28.36 -5.57
N PHE A 363 -4.97 27.04 -5.72
CA PHE A 363 -3.83 26.13 -5.77
C PHE A 363 -3.24 25.94 -7.17
N GLY A 364 -3.74 26.68 -8.17
CA GLY A 364 -3.30 26.58 -9.58
C GLY A 364 -3.67 25.24 -10.22
N ILE A 365 -4.79 24.65 -9.81
CA ILE A 365 -5.32 23.40 -10.35
C ILE A 365 -6.85 23.44 -10.41
N LYS A 366 -7.46 22.73 -11.35
CA LYS A 366 -8.92 22.63 -11.52
C LYS A 366 -9.35 21.22 -11.89
N PHE A 367 -10.61 20.90 -11.72
CA PHE A 367 -11.17 19.63 -12.18
C PHE A 367 -10.91 19.39 -13.67
N GLY A 368 -10.48 18.18 -14.02
CA GLY A 368 -10.11 17.77 -15.38
C GLY A 368 -8.66 18.09 -15.78
N ASP A 369 -7.84 18.67 -14.89
CA ASP A 369 -6.44 19.00 -15.15
C ASP A 369 -5.51 17.84 -14.79
N GLY A 370 -5.35 16.87 -15.69
CA GLY A 370 -4.49 15.71 -15.50
C GLY A 370 -3.01 16.06 -15.37
N GLU A 371 -2.51 17.01 -16.14
CA GLU A 371 -1.11 17.45 -16.06
C GLU A 371 -0.81 18.15 -14.72
N GLY A 372 -1.72 19.03 -14.29
CA GLY A 372 -1.64 19.67 -12.99
C GLY A 372 -1.66 18.67 -11.84
N MET A 373 -2.49 17.63 -11.92
CA MET A 373 -2.57 16.57 -10.92
C MET A 373 -1.24 15.81 -10.82
N ILE A 374 -0.63 15.42 -11.93
CA ILE A 374 0.67 14.75 -11.99
C ILE A 374 1.79 15.67 -11.45
N ARG A 375 1.76 16.95 -11.77
CA ARG A 375 2.71 17.96 -11.27
C ARG A 375 2.63 18.06 -9.74
N LEU A 376 1.43 18.26 -9.19
CA LEU A 376 1.23 18.39 -7.75
C LEU A 376 1.64 17.13 -7.00
N LEU A 377 1.38 15.95 -7.56
CA LEU A 377 1.82 14.68 -6.95
C LEU A 377 3.34 14.62 -6.78
N LYS A 378 4.11 15.05 -7.79
CA LYS A 378 5.58 15.17 -7.68
C LYS A 378 6.01 16.21 -6.65
N GLU A 379 5.36 17.37 -6.65
CA GLU A 379 5.63 18.43 -5.68
C GLU A 379 5.34 17.97 -4.24
N MET A 380 4.24 17.22 -4.01
CA MET A 380 3.90 16.64 -2.71
C MET A 380 4.95 15.65 -2.22
N GLY A 381 5.36 14.72 -3.08
CA GLY A 381 6.40 13.73 -2.74
C GLY A 381 7.74 14.39 -2.37
N ASN A 382 8.11 15.46 -3.08
CA ASN A 382 9.36 16.19 -2.86
C ASN A 382 9.25 17.37 -1.86
N ARG A 383 8.06 17.65 -1.33
CA ARG A 383 7.75 18.82 -0.49
C ARG A 383 8.20 20.14 -1.12
N THR A 384 7.90 20.35 -2.38
CA THR A 384 8.24 21.57 -3.13
C THR A 384 7.00 22.33 -3.59
N GLY A 385 7.14 23.62 -3.90
CA GLY A 385 6.05 24.42 -4.44
C GLY A 385 4.77 24.34 -3.62
N VAL A 386 3.62 24.34 -4.31
CA VAL A 386 2.28 24.19 -3.72
C VAL A 386 2.10 22.81 -3.07
N GLY A 387 2.76 21.78 -3.61
CA GLY A 387 2.70 20.42 -3.08
C GLY A 387 3.22 20.29 -1.65
N ALA A 388 4.13 21.17 -1.21
CA ALA A 388 4.60 21.16 0.17
C ALA A 388 3.48 21.40 1.19
N ASP A 389 2.50 22.24 0.85
CA ASP A 389 1.35 22.54 1.70
C ASP A 389 0.29 21.41 1.70
N LEU A 390 0.33 20.55 0.71
CA LEU A 390 -0.60 19.43 0.52
C LEU A 390 -0.03 18.07 0.98
N ALA A 391 1.28 18.01 1.25
CA ALA A 391 2.01 16.75 1.49
C ALA A 391 1.58 15.96 2.74
N ASP A 392 0.84 16.57 3.66
CA ASP A 392 0.42 15.95 4.91
C ASP A 392 -1.08 15.59 4.96
N GLY A 393 -1.77 15.66 3.81
CA GLY A 393 -3.14 15.21 3.63
C GLY A 393 -4.19 16.32 3.84
N VAL A 394 -5.43 15.98 3.44
CA VAL A 394 -6.52 16.95 3.35
C VAL A 394 -6.91 17.54 4.70
N LYS A 395 -6.77 16.79 5.79
CA LYS A 395 -7.08 17.29 7.13
C LYS A 395 -6.21 18.50 7.48
N ILE A 396 -4.89 18.34 7.38
CA ILE A 396 -3.91 19.39 7.72
C ILE A 396 -4.04 20.57 6.74
N ALA A 397 -4.18 20.27 5.45
CA ALA A 397 -4.37 21.32 4.44
C ALA A 397 -5.64 22.13 4.69
N SER A 398 -6.78 21.49 5.00
CA SER A 398 -8.05 22.17 5.25
C SER A 398 -8.07 22.96 6.56
N GLU A 399 -7.38 22.52 7.59
CA GLU A 399 -7.18 23.29 8.82
C GLU A 399 -6.37 24.57 8.57
N LYS A 400 -5.43 24.53 7.60
CA LYS A 400 -4.58 25.69 7.24
C LYS A 400 -5.27 26.69 6.30
N PHE A 401 -5.97 26.20 5.28
CA PHE A 401 -6.50 27.03 4.19
C PHE A 401 -8.02 27.20 4.19
N GLY A 402 -8.74 26.51 5.08
CA GLY A 402 -10.21 26.45 5.08
C GLY A 402 -10.75 25.29 4.27
N GLY A 403 -12.04 25.28 3.96
CA GLY A 403 -12.66 24.18 3.18
C GLY A 403 -12.80 22.88 3.93
N THR A 404 -12.90 22.93 5.26
CA THR A 404 -13.08 21.74 6.13
C THR A 404 -14.38 21.00 5.87
N ASP A 405 -15.42 21.70 5.39
CA ASP A 405 -16.76 21.15 5.17
C ASP A 405 -16.80 20.14 4.00
N PHE A 406 -15.83 20.19 3.11
CA PHE A 406 -15.69 19.27 1.98
C PHE A 406 -14.33 18.57 1.94
N ALA A 407 -13.61 18.55 3.05
CA ALA A 407 -12.41 17.74 3.24
C ALA A 407 -12.81 16.30 3.62
N MET A 408 -12.80 15.40 2.61
CA MET A 408 -13.32 14.04 2.74
C MET A 408 -12.33 13.14 3.49
N GLN A 409 -12.46 13.08 4.83
CA GLN A 409 -11.55 12.30 5.69
C GLN A 409 -12.21 11.88 7.02
N VAL A 410 -11.70 10.82 7.64
CA VAL A 410 -11.98 10.45 9.03
C VAL A 410 -10.67 10.19 9.76
N LYS A 411 -10.44 10.86 10.88
CA LYS A 411 -9.21 10.77 11.69
C LYS A 411 -7.93 11.19 10.92
N GLY A 412 -8.04 11.93 9.82
CA GLY A 412 -6.93 12.30 8.94
C GLY A 412 -6.59 11.27 7.88
N LEU A 413 -7.46 10.30 7.62
CA LEU A 413 -7.35 9.37 6.52
C LEU A 413 -8.47 9.66 5.51
N GLU A 414 -8.13 9.99 4.29
CA GLU A 414 -9.02 10.36 3.21
C GLU A 414 -9.97 9.22 2.83
N TYR A 415 -11.09 9.53 2.16
CA TYR A 415 -12.09 8.52 1.79
C TYR A 415 -11.57 7.61 0.66
N PRO A 416 -11.77 6.29 0.78
CA PRO A 416 -11.71 5.39 -0.38
C PRO A 416 -12.83 5.73 -1.38
N GLN A 417 -12.65 5.31 -2.62
CA GLN A 417 -13.47 5.72 -3.75
C GLN A 417 -14.81 4.97 -3.84
N TYR A 418 -15.47 4.83 -2.69
CA TYR A 418 -16.86 4.36 -2.58
C TYR A 418 -17.68 5.42 -1.89
N GLU A 419 -18.66 5.98 -2.59
CA GLU A 419 -19.52 7.06 -2.08
C GLU A 419 -20.35 6.57 -0.87
N PRO A 420 -20.11 7.11 0.34
CA PRO A 420 -20.73 6.56 1.55
C PRO A 420 -22.23 6.82 1.65
N ARG A 421 -22.78 7.80 0.93
CA ARG A 421 -24.23 8.06 0.89
C ARG A 421 -24.99 6.98 0.12
N GLY A 422 -24.33 6.39 -0.90
CA GLY A 422 -24.88 5.28 -1.69
C GLY A 422 -24.65 3.90 -1.05
N SER A 423 -23.64 3.76 -0.19
CA SER A 423 -23.30 2.50 0.50
C SER A 423 -23.26 2.66 2.01
N TRP A 424 -24.37 2.33 2.69
CA TRP A 424 -24.50 2.50 4.13
C TRP A 424 -23.54 1.62 4.94
N GLY A 425 -23.27 0.40 4.47
CA GLY A 425 -22.27 -0.48 5.10
C GLY A 425 -20.89 0.13 5.05
N MET A 426 -20.51 0.72 3.91
CA MET A 426 -19.24 1.42 3.75
C MET A 426 -19.18 2.70 4.58
N SER A 427 -20.28 3.46 4.64
CA SER A 427 -20.43 4.65 5.49
C SER A 427 -20.14 4.34 6.96
N LEU A 428 -20.76 3.25 7.47
CA LEU A 428 -20.51 2.78 8.83
C LEU A 428 -19.04 2.37 9.02
N SER A 429 -18.46 1.66 8.04
CA SER A 429 -17.05 1.28 8.07
C SER A 429 -16.11 2.49 8.19
N TYR A 430 -16.34 3.53 7.39
CA TYR A 430 -15.53 4.75 7.46
C TYR A 430 -15.64 5.45 8.82
N ALA A 431 -16.85 5.51 9.38
CA ALA A 431 -17.10 6.18 10.64
C ALA A 431 -16.44 5.50 11.85
N ILE A 432 -16.43 4.16 11.90
CA ILE A 432 -16.01 3.41 13.09
C ILE A 432 -14.66 2.69 12.97
N SER A 433 -14.07 2.62 11.77
CA SER A 433 -12.80 1.94 11.56
C SER A 433 -11.70 2.44 12.50
N ASP A 434 -10.89 1.51 12.99
CA ASP A 434 -9.78 1.75 13.91
C ASP A 434 -8.79 2.81 13.40
N ARG A 435 -8.43 2.74 12.11
CA ARG A 435 -7.42 3.61 11.49
C ARG A 435 -7.97 4.81 10.72
N GLY A 436 -9.27 5.07 10.72
CA GLY A 436 -9.90 6.13 9.94
C GLY A 436 -10.68 5.59 8.74
N ALA A 437 -10.99 6.43 7.74
CA ALA A 437 -11.78 6.02 6.57
C ALA A 437 -11.10 4.87 5.82
N CYS A 438 -11.68 3.68 5.89
CA CYS A 438 -11.06 2.48 5.33
C CYS A 438 -12.11 1.50 4.78
N HIS A 439 -11.99 1.14 3.49
CA HIS A 439 -12.84 0.16 2.84
C HIS A 439 -12.45 -1.30 3.16
N LEU A 440 -11.24 -1.55 3.69
CA LEU A 440 -10.71 -2.91 3.93
C LEU A 440 -11.03 -3.47 5.33
N ARG A 441 -11.76 -2.74 6.18
CA ARG A 441 -12.16 -3.23 7.52
C ARG A 441 -13.49 -3.97 7.51
N SER A 442 -14.41 -3.52 6.69
CA SER A 442 -15.63 -4.24 6.33
C SER A 442 -15.92 -3.88 4.87
N TYR A 443 -15.76 -4.81 3.98
CA TYR A 443 -16.10 -4.61 2.58
C TYR A 443 -17.59 -4.97 2.43
N ALA A 444 -18.46 -3.95 2.42
CA ALA A 444 -19.91 -4.12 2.44
C ALA A 444 -20.57 -3.39 1.27
#